data_2ecfd589afca7f9c411d693b465d5288
#
_entry.id   2ecfd589afca7f9c411d693b465d5288
#
_cell.length_a   1.000
_cell.length_b   1.000
_cell.length_c   1.000
_cell.angle_alpha   90.00
_cell.angle_beta   90.00
_cell.angle_gamma   90.00
#
_symmetry.space_group_name_H-M   'P 1'
#
loop_
_entity.id
_entity.type
_entity.pdbx_description
1 polymer ?
#
loop_
_entity_poly.entity_id
_entity_poly.type
_entity_poly.pdbx_seq_one_letter_code
_entity_poly.pdbx_strand_id
1 'polypeptide(L)'
;MLFDLAVFEVLSNLIMHRVGARWWMTRIMISWGIVAACFMFVQGPMSFYALRFLLGVTEAGFFPGAMLYLTYWYPAARRSWATGLFYIGLPIANIFGNPLSGGLLELDGILGMDGIHWMFLVEGALAVVVGLICPYILIDRPIHAAWLTPDERSHLSRQIEIKEATKKQAH
;
A
#
# COMPACT_ATOMS: atom_id res chain seq x y z
N MET A 1 -7.52 -12.94 -16.66
CA MET A 1 -6.68 -11.84 -16.10
C MET A 1 -7.47 -10.76 -15.38
N LEU A 2 -8.51 -10.12 -15.94
CA LEU A 2 -9.33 -9.13 -15.20
C LEU A 2 -10.23 -9.78 -14.13
N PHE A 3 -10.73 -10.97 -14.36
CA PHE A 3 -11.60 -11.71 -13.43
C PHE A 3 -10.84 -12.17 -12.18
N ASP A 4 -9.61 -12.59 -12.34
CA ASP A 4 -8.74 -13.05 -11.23
C ASP A 4 -8.38 -11.90 -10.32
N LEU A 5 -8.05 -10.73 -10.87
CA LEU A 5 -7.81 -9.50 -10.11
C LEU A 5 -9.03 -9.08 -9.29
N ALA A 6 -10.23 -9.10 -9.88
CA ALA A 6 -11.46 -8.72 -9.18
C ALA A 6 -11.79 -9.67 -8.01
N VAL A 7 -11.58 -10.97 -8.17
CA VAL A 7 -11.81 -11.96 -7.09
C VAL A 7 -10.80 -11.75 -5.95
N PHE A 8 -9.52 -11.53 -6.26
CA PHE A 8 -8.50 -11.24 -5.25
C PHE A 8 -8.72 -9.90 -4.54
N GLU A 9 -9.24 -8.89 -5.24
CA GLU A 9 -9.59 -7.59 -4.64
C GLU A 9 -10.75 -7.70 -3.65
N VAL A 10 -11.81 -8.46 -3.98
CA VAL A 10 -12.95 -8.66 -3.09
C VAL A 10 -12.54 -9.45 -1.85
N LEU A 11 -11.78 -10.54 -2.02
CA LEU A 11 -11.24 -11.33 -0.92
C LEU A 11 -10.31 -10.49 -0.02
N SER A 12 -9.45 -9.69 -0.62
CA SER A 12 -8.55 -8.76 0.04
C SER A 12 -9.30 -7.76 0.93
N ASN A 13 -10.36 -7.16 0.40
CA ASN A 13 -11.20 -6.23 1.16
C ASN A 13 -11.91 -6.88 2.34
N LEU A 14 -12.43 -8.11 2.17
CA LEU A 14 -13.09 -8.86 3.26
C LEU A 14 -12.11 -9.17 4.39
N ILE A 15 -10.89 -9.58 4.06
CA ILE A 15 -9.85 -9.87 5.06
C ILE A 15 -9.42 -8.59 5.77
N MET A 16 -9.25 -7.49 5.03
CA MET A 16 -8.86 -6.20 5.60
C MET A 16 -9.89 -5.69 6.63
N HIS A 17 -11.19 -5.89 6.39
CA HIS A 17 -12.22 -5.55 7.37
C HIS A 17 -12.08 -6.30 8.71
N ARG A 18 -11.51 -7.53 8.68
CA ARG A 18 -11.30 -8.35 9.89
C ARG A 18 -9.98 -8.08 10.58
N VAL A 19 -8.92 -7.86 9.81
CA VAL A 19 -7.54 -7.73 10.30
C VAL A 19 -7.19 -6.28 10.66
N GLY A 20 -7.89 -5.31 10.07
CA GLY A 20 -7.58 -3.88 10.16
C GLY A 20 -6.68 -3.41 9.02
N ALA A 21 -6.86 -2.14 8.62
CA ALA A 21 -6.13 -1.56 7.50
C ALA A 21 -4.63 -1.46 7.78
N ARG A 22 -4.24 -1.14 9.01
CA ARG A 22 -2.87 -1.03 9.48
C ARG A 22 -2.05 -2.29 9.19
N TRP A 23 -2.49 -3.45 9.68
CA TRP A 23 -1.80 -4.72 9.50
C TRP A 23 -1.89 -5.24 8.06
N TRP A 24 -2.99 -4.96 7.39
CA TRP A 24 -3.19 -5.35 6.01
C TRP A 24 -2.21 -4.64 5.06
N MET A 25 -2.06 -3.30 5.20
CA MET A 25 -1.09 -2.51 4.45
C MET A 25 0.35 -2.94 4.75
N THR A 26 0.67 -3.16 6.02
CA THR A 26 1.98 -3.69 6.45
C THR A 26 2.32 -4.99 5.72
N ARG A 27 1.39 -5.94 5.73
CA ARG A 27 1.57 -7.22 5.04
C ARG A 27 1.83 -7.04 3.55
N ILE A 28 1.03 -6.21 2.88
CA ILE A 28 1.18 -5.94 1.45
C ILE A 28 2.57 -5.38 1.16
N MET A 29 2.99 -4.33 1.87
CA MET A 29 4.29 -3.68 1.64
C MET A 29 5.47 -4.62 1.88
N ILE A 30 5.43 -5.41 2.96
CA ILE A 30 6.49 -6.37 3.25
C ILE A 30 6.54 -7.49 2.20
N SER A 31 5.39 -8.12 1.89
CA SER A 31 5.35 -9.21 0.91
C SER A 31 5.73 -8.73 -0.49
N TRP A 32 5.25 -7.56 -0.89
CA TRP A 32 5.61 -6.94 -2.17
C TRP A 32 7.10 -6.62 -2.25
N GLY A 33 7.67 -6.00 -1.21
CA GLY A 33 9.10 -5.68 -1.15
C GLY A 33 10.00 -6.92 -1.18
N ILE A 34 9.62 -8.02 -0.48
CA ILE A 34 10.35 -9.28 -0.53
C ILE A 34 10.31 -9.87 -1.95
N VAL A 35 9.13 -9.94 -2.59
CA VAL A 35 9.01 -10.45 -3.95
C VAL A 35 9.76 -9.58 -4.94
N ALA A 36 9.73 -8.24 -4.79
CA ALA A 36 10.52 -7.33 -5.61
C ALA A 36 12.04 -7.59 -5.45
N ALA A 37 12.53 -7.76 -4.23
CA ALA A 37 13.93 -8.11 -4.01
C ALA A 37 14.31 -9.47 -4.62
N CYS A 38 13.37 -10.44 -4.66
CA CYS A 38 13.62 -11.74 -5.28
C CYS A 38 13.87 -11.69 -6.79
N PHE A 39 13.52 -10.58 -7.47
CA PHE A 39 13.86 -10.40 -8.88
C PHE A 39 15.38 -10.39 -9.14
N MET A 40 16.19 -10.12 -8.12
CA MET A 40 17.65 -10.28 -8.23
C MET A 40 18.09 -11.70 -8.56
N PHE A 41 17.26 -12.73 -8.29
CA PHE A 41 17.56 -14.13 -8.55
C PHE A 41 16.97 -14.65 -9.86
N VAL A 42 16.44 -13.79 -10.71
CA VAL A 42 15.86 -14.16 -12.00
C VAL A 42 16.96 -14.66 -12.93
N GLN A 43 16.83 -15.92 -13.39
CA GLN A 43 17.78 -16.55 -14.32
C GLN A 43 17.19 -16.85 -15.69
N GLY A 44 15.88 -16.60 -15.90
CA GLY A 44 15.24 -16.90 -17.16
C GLY A 44 13.76 -16.51 -17.23
N PRO A 45 13.12 -16.66 -18.39
CA PRO A 45 11.75 -16.20 -18.59
C PRO A 45 10.74 -16.81 -17.63
N MET A 46 10.87 -18.08 -17.30
CA MET A 46 9.94 -18.79 -16.41
C MET A 46 10.00 -18.21 -14.97
N SER A 47 11.18 -17.99 -14.44
CA SER A 47 11.37 -17.37 -13.12
C SER A 47 10.88 -15.93 -13.10
N PHE A 48 11.09 -15.19 -14.18
CA PHE A 48 10.55 -13.84 -14.35
C PHE A 48 9.02 -13.81 -14.30
N TYR A 49 8.34 -14.67 -15.08
CA TYR A 49 6.88 -14.74 -15.09
C TYR A 49 6.30 -15.19 -13.76
N ALA A 50 6.94 -16.15 -13.09
CA ALA A 50 6.52 -16.60 -11.76
C ALA A 50 6.60 -15.46 -10.72
N LEU A 51 7.70 -14.71 -10.67
CA LEU A 51 7.85 -13.57 -9.77
C LEU A 51 6.92 -12.41 -10.14
N ARG A 52 6.67 -12.16 -11.43
CA ARG A 52 5.67 -11.18 -11.90
C ARG A 52 4.26 -11.53 -11.43
N PHE A 53 3.90 -12.79 -11.51
CA PHE A 53 2.61 -13.26 -11.01
C PHE A 53 2.51 -13.08 -9.48
N LEU A 54 3.54 -13.52 -8.74
CA LEU A 54 3.59 -13.33 -7.28
C LEU A 54 3.54 -11.85 -6.89
N LEU A 55 4.24 -10.98 -7.62
CA LEU A 55 4.21 -9.54 -7.39
C LEU A 55 2.78 -9.01 -7.53
N GLY A 56 2.07 -9.36 -8.59
CA GLY A 56 0.67 -8.98 -8.78
C GLY A 56 -0.25 -9.49 -7.67
N VAL A 57 -0.05 -10.72 -7.19
CA VAL A 57 -0.82 -11.26 -6.05
C VAL A 57 -0.54 -10.50 -4.75
N THR A 58 0.72 -10.14 -4.48
CA THR A 58 1.08 -9.39 -3.26
C THR A 58 0.59 -7.94 -3.30
N GLU A 59 0.56 -7.32 -4.48
CA GLU A 59 0.06 -5.96 -4.70
C GLU A 59 -1.47 -5.89 -4.68
N ALA A 60 -2.15 -7.00 -5.02
CA ALA A 60 -3.60 -7.06 -5.07
C ALA A 60 -4.23 -6.63 -3.73
N GLY A 61 -5.10 -5.64 -3.80
CA GLY A 61 -5.78 -5.08 -2.62
C GLY A 61 -5.09 -3.87 -1.98
N PHE A 62 -3.93 -3.42 -2.46
CA PHE A 62 -3.31 -2.20 -1.95
C PHE A 62 -4.19 -0.98 -2.21
N PHE A 63 -4.57 -0.75 -3.47
CA PHE A 63 -5.36 0.40 -3.85
C PHE A 63 -6.76 0.41 -3.20
N PRO A 64 -7.58 -0.65 -3.32
CA PRO A 64 -8.87 -0.68 -2.63
C PRO A 64 -8.72 -0.61 -1.11
N GLY A 65 -7.65 -1.18 -0.56
CA GLY A 65 -7.30 -1.06 0.84
C GLY A 65 -7.01 0.38 1.28
N ALA A 66 -6.21 1.12 0.51
CA ALA A 66 -5.96 2.54 0.76
C ALA A 66 -7.24 3.37 0.66
N MET A 67 -8.09 3.12 -0.35
CA MET A 67 -9.37 3.79 -0.50
C MET A 67 -10.31 3.51 0.69
N LEU A 68 -10.37 2.27 1.15
CA LEU A 68 -11.16 1.90 2.32
C LEU A 68 -10.63 2.58 3.60
N TYR A 69 -9.29 2.61 3.78
CA TYR A 69 -8.66 3.33 4.89
C TYR A 69 -9.06 4.81 4.91
N LEU A 70 -9.05 5.49 3.74
CA LEU A 70 -9.51 6.87 3.64
C LEU A 70 -10.99 7.03 4.05
N THR A 71 -11.83 6.00 3.88
CA THR A 71 -13.23 6.08 4.35
C THR A 71 -13.37 6.13 5.86
N TYR A 72 -12.42 5.57 6.59
CA TYR A 72 -12.42 5.59 8.06
C TYR A 72 -11.99 6.95 8.64
N TRP A 73 -11.25 7.74 7.86
CA TRP A 73 -10.71 9.01 8.30
C TRP A 73 -11.44 10.22 7.73
N TYR A 74 -12.01 10.10 6.52
CA TYR A 74 -12.62 11.22 5.82
C TYR A 74 -14.11 11.03 5.58
N PRO A 75 -14.94 12.01 6.00
CA PRO A 75 -16.35 12.06 5.62
C PRO A 75 -16.51 12.10 4.08
N ALA A 76 -17.66 11.60 3.57
CA ALA A 76 -17.91 11.50 2.12
C ALA A 76 -17.63 12.80 1.35
N ALA A 77 -17.94 13.97 1.94
CA ALA A 77 -17.74 15.28 1.34
C ALA A 77 -16.25 15.64 1.10
N ARG A 78 -15.33 15.10 1.89
CA ARG A 78 -13.89 15.39 1.79
C ARG A 78 -13.08 14.21 1.21
N ARG A 79 -13.73 13.10 0.95
CA ARG A 79 -13.06 11.87 0.45
C ARG A 79 -12.44 12.09 -0.92
N SER A 80 -13.11 12.79 -1.83
CA SER A 80 -12.58 13.10 -3.16
C SER A 80 -11.28 13.91 -3.08
N TRP A 81 -11.21 14.87 -2.15
CA TRP A 81 -10.00 15.65 -1.92
C TRP A 81 -8.86 14.77 -1.37
N ALA A 82 -9.14 13.93 -0.39
CA ALA A 82 -8.16 13.00 0.18
C ALA A 82 -7.65 11.99 -0.85
N THR A 83 -8.54 11.48 -1.71
CA THR A 83 -8.18 10.61 -2.83
C THR A 83 -7.29 11.34 -3.84
N GLY A 84 -7.61 12.59 -4.18
CA GLY A 84 -6.77 13.43 -5.04
C GLY A 84 -5.37 13.62 -4.46
N LEU A 85 -5.26 13.89 -3.16
CA LEU A 85 -3.98 14.00 -2.46
C LEU A 85 -3.18 12.69 -2.49
N PHE A 86 -3.85 11.54 -2.34
CA PHE A 86 -3.23 10.23 -2.47
C PHE A 86 -2.62 10.03 -3.87
N TYR A 87 -3.34 10.43 -4.93
CA TYR A 87 -2.83 10.34 -6.30
C TYR A 87 -1.63 11.25 -6.60
N ILE A 88 -1.46 12.36 -5.89
CA ILE A 88 -0.26 13.22 -5.99
C ILE A 88 1.00 12.46 -5.55
N GLY A 89 0.86 11.45 -4.71
CA GLY A 89 1.97 10.57 -4.33
C GLY A 89 2.64 9.87 -5.51
N LEU A 90 1.92 9.54 -6.59
CA LEU A 90 2.46 8.87 -7.79
C LEU A 90 3.52 9.72 -8.52
N PRO A 91 3.25 10.97 -8.95
CA PRO A 91 4.27 11.80 -9.57
C PRO A 91 5.43 12.11 -8.61
N ILE A 92 5.18 12.29 -7.32
CA ILE A 92 6.24 12.48 -6.33
C ILE A 92 7.14 11.25 -6.26
N ALA A 93 6.56 10.05 -6.20
CA ALA A 93 7.33 8.80 -6.21
C ALA A 93 8.20 8.65 -7.46
N ASN A 94 7.69 9.06 -8.63
CA ASN A 94 8.47 9.04 -9.87
C ASN A 94 9.63 10.06 -9.88
N ILE A 95 9.42 11.25 -9.30
CA ILE A 95 10.46 12.28 -9.22
C ILE A 95 11.67 11.79 -8.41
N PHE A 96 11.45 11.08 -7.33
CA PHE A 96 12.51 10.54 -6.47
C PHE A 96 12.96 9.14 -6.88
N GLY A 97 12.04 8.30 -7.33
CA GLY A 97 12.31 6.91 -7.71
C GLY A 97 13.17 6.80 -8.97
N ASN A 98 12.84 7.56 -10.04
CA ASN A 98 13.58 7.44 -11.29
C ASN A 98 15.09 7.80 -11.15
N PRO A 99 15.50 8.89 -10.49
CA PRO A 99 16.91 9.15 -10.23
C PRO A 99 17.57 8.10 -9.34
N LEU A 100 16.84 7.59 -8.34
CA LEU A 100 17.33 6.51 -7.48
C LEU A 100 17.60 5.25 -8.29
N SER A 101 16.63 4.79 -9.09
CA SER A 101 16.76 3.62 -9.96
C SER A 101 17.91 3.81 -10.96
N GLY A 102 18.02 5.00 -11.57
CA GLY A 102 19.13 5.34 -12.48
C GLY A 102 20.47 5.23 -11.82
N GLY A 103 20.65 5.82 -10.63
CA GLY A 103 21.90 5.72 -9.87
C GLY A 103 22.25 4.30 -9.42
N LEU A 104 21.24 3.47 -9.11
CA LEU A 104 21.45 2.06 -8.77
C LEU A 104 21.89 1.22 -9.97
N LEU A 105 21.42 1.56 -11.18
CA LEU A 105 21.87 0.89 -12.40
C LEU A 105 23.34 1.18 -12.73
N GLU A 106 23.90 2.33 -12.30
CA GLU A 106 25.31 2.65 -12.46
C GLU A 106 26.24 1.80 -11.57
N LEU A 107 25.68 1.06 -10.58
CA LEU A 107 26.44 0.13 -9.73
C LEU A 107 26.78 -1.21 -10.42
N ASP A 108 26.66 -1.25 -11.74
CA ASP A 108 26.96 -2.44 -12.55
C ASP A 108 28.37 -2.96 -12.30
N GLY A 109 28.51 -4.28 -12.10
CA GLY A 109 29.77 -4.94 -11.80
C GLY A 109 30.24 -4.86 -10.34
N ILE A 110 29.61 -4.05 -9.48
CA ILE A 110 29.95 -3.99 -8.05
C ILE A 110 29.53 -5.30 -7.37
N LEU A 111 30.42 -5.92 -6.66
CA LEU A 111 30.27 -7.24 -6.04
C LEU A 111 29.87 -8.36 -7.03
N GLY A 112 30.17 -8.19 -8.32
CA GLY A 112 29.85 -9.18 -9.36
C GLY A 112 28.37 -9.27 -9.71
N MET A 113 27.57 -8.25 -9.35
CA MET A 113 26.15 -8.17 -9.68
C MET A 113 25.90 -7.09 -10.72
N ASP A 114 24.94 -7.34 -11.63
CA ASP A 114 24.47 -6.34 -12.58
C ASP A 114 23.71 -5.21 -11.86
N GLY A 115 23.72 -4.01 -12.38
CA GLY A 115 23.04 -2.86 -11.79
C GLY A 115 21.53 -3.07 -11.57
N ILE A 116 20.89 -3.88 -12.41
CA ILE A 116 19.48 -4.24 -12.26
C ILE A 116 19.20 -5.06 -10.99
N HIS A 117 20.14 -5.90 -10.55
CA HIS A 117 20.04 -6.65 -9.29
C HIS A 117 20.09 -5.70 -8.08
N TRP A 118 20.97 -4.69 -8.13
CA TRP A 118 21.04 -3.64 -7.13
C TRP A 118 19.73 -2.85 -7.03
N MET A 119 19.13 -2.51 -8.16
CA MET A 119 17.86 -1.79 -8.22
C MET A 119 16.76 -2.58 -7.50
N PHE A 120 16.54 -3.84 -7.86
CA PHE A 120 15.51 -4.67 -7.22
C PHE A 120 15.77 -4.92 -5.74
N LEU A 121 17.02 -5.13 -5.36
CA LEU A 121 17.39 -5.37 -3.97
C LEU A 121 17.12 -4.13 -3.10
N VAL A 122 17.59 -2.97 -3.51
CA VAL A 122 17.49 -1.73 -2.72
C VAL A 122 16.03 -1.24 -2.66
N GLU A 123 15.34 -1.22 -3.80
CA GLU A 123 13.94 -0.79 -3.83
C GLU A 123 13.02 -1.76 -3.07
N GLY A 124 13.25 -3.06 -3.21
CA GLY A 124 12.54 -4.08 -2.44
C GLY A 124 12.80 -3.97 -0.94
N ALA A 125 14.07 -3.78 -0.54
CA ALA A 125 14.44 -3.59 0.85
C ALA A 125 13.83 -2.31 1.43
N LEU A 126 13.82 -1.21 0.67
CA LEU A 126 13.19 0.04 1.08
C LEU A 126 11.69 -0.15 1.34
N ALA A 127 10.99 -0.87 0.46
CA ALA A 127 9.58 -1.18 0.64
C ALA A 127 9.31 -2.03 1.90
N VAL A 128 10.18 -3.01 2.19
CA VAL A 128 10.10 -3.79 3.44
C VAL A 128 10.30 -2.89 4.66
N VAL A 129 11.31 -2.01 4.65
CA VAL A 129 11.56 -1.09 5.77
C VAL A 129 10.37 -0.18 6.01
N VAL A 130 9.80 0.42 4.96
CA VAL A 130 8.60 1.24 5.07
C VAL A 130 7.41 0.41 5.56
N GLY A 131 7.26 -0.83 5.09
CA GLY A 131 6.25 -1.78 5.55
C GLY A 131 6.38 -2.09 7.05
N LEU A 132 7.59 -2.24 7.58
CA LEU A 132 7.84 -2.46 9.01
C LEU A 132 7.53 -1.22 9.87
N ILE A 133 7.71 -0.03 9.32
CA ILE A 133 7.40 1.25 9.98
C ILE A 133 5.89 1.55 9.92
N CYS A 134 5.21 1.08 8.89
CA CYS A 134 3.79 1.31 8.62
C CYS A 134 2.88 1.08 9.86
N PRO A 135 2.99 -0.02 10.64
CA PRO A 135 2.14 -0.26 11.80
C PRO A 135 2.36 0.73 12.96
N TYR A 136 3.44 1.46 12.98
CA TYR A 136 3.70 2.48 14.00
C TYR A 136 3.13 3.85 13.62
N ILE A 137 2.99 4.11 12.32
CA ILE A 137 2.48 5.38 11.79
C ILE A 137 0.98 5.31 11.53
N LEU A 138 0.47 4.21 10.94
CA LEU A 138 -0.94 4.09 10.62
C LEU A 138 -1.76 3.73 11.87
N ILE A 139 -2.88 4.43 12.02
CA ILE A 139 -3.88 4.19 13.06
C ILE A 139 -5.18 3.80 12.37
N ASP A 140 -5.76 2.67 12.74
CA ASP A 140 -6.94 2.12 12.03
C ASP A 140 -8.16 3.02 12.08
N ARG A 141 -8.41 3.69 13.22
CA ARG A 141 -9.59 4.55 13.41
C ARG A 141 -9.26 5.81 14.21
N PRO A 142 -9.94 6.94 13.95
CA PRO A 142 -9.74 8.19 14.68
C PRO A 142 -9.88 8.06 16.19
N ILE A 143 -10.72 7.15 16.67
CA ILE A 143 -10.94 6.93 18.11
C ILE A 143 -9.67 6.48 18.86
N HIS A 144 -8.73 5.86 18.16
CA HIS A 144 -7.44 5.41 18.71
C HIS A 144 -6.30 6.40 18.49
N ALA A 145 -6.57 7.55 17.85
CA ALA A 145 -5.56 8.54 17.54
C ALA A 145 -5.20 9.35 18.78
N ALA A 146 -4.04 9.09 19.37
CA ALA A 146 -3.58 9.76 20.59
C ALA A 146 -3.23 11.25 20.39
N TRP A 147 -2.96 11.66 19.14
CA TRP A 147 -2.64 13.03 18.75
C TRP A 147 -3.86 13.95 18.54
N LEU A 148 -5.08 13.37 18.54
CA LEU A 148 -6.32 14.12 18.50
C LEU A 148 -6.78 14.46 19.93
N THR A 149 -7.28 15.67 20.14
CA THR A 149 -7.93 16.03 21.39
C THR A 149 -9.20 15.20 21.61
N PRO A 150 -9.65 15.00 22.85
CA PRO A 150 -10.87 14.22 23.13
C PRO A 150 -12.10 14.74 22.38
N ASP A 151 -12.22 16.07 22.25
CA ASP A 151 -13.34 16.71 21.56
C ASP A 151 -13.30 16.48 20.03
N GLU A 152 -12.12 16.63 19.40
CA GLU A 152 -11.93 16.36 17.97
C GLU A 152 -12.19 14.88 17.65
N ARG A 153 -11.73 13.97 18.52
CA ARG A 153 -11.92 12.53 18.38
C ARG A 153 -13.41 12.17 18.42
N SER A 154 -14.13 12.69 19.40
CA SER A 154 -15.57 12.46 19.56
C SER A 154 -16.37 13.06 18.39
N HIS A 155 -16.03 14.28 17.97
CA HIS A 155 -16.68 14.97 16.86
C HIS A 155 -16.50 14.24 15.54
N LEU A 156 -15.25 13.79 15.23
CA LEU A 156 -14.95 13.09 14.00
C LEU A 156 -15.61 11.70 13.95
N SER A 157 -15.55 10.95 15.04
CA SER A 157 -16.21 9.63 15.15
C SER A 157 -17.72 9.75 14.97
N ARG A 158 -18.35 10.74 15.62
CA ARG A 158 -19.78 10.98 15.49
C ARG A 158 -20.20 11.38 14.07
N GLN A 159 -19.42 12.17 13.37
CA GLN A 159 -19.70 12.52 11.97
C GLN A 159 -19.65 11.31 11.03
N ILE A 160 -18.72 10.40 11.27
CA ILE A 160 -18.58 9.17 10.50
C ILE A 160 -19.75 8.24 10.77
N GLU A 161 -20.12 8.01 12.03
CA GLU A 161 -21.22 7.14 12.45
C GLU A 161 -22.59 7.62 11.94
N ILE A 162 -22.89 8.91 12.05
CA ILE A 162 -24.16 9.47 11.56
C ILE A 162 -24.32 9.21 10.05
N LYS A 163 -23.26 9.37 9.28
CA LYS A 163 -23.29 9.14 7.82
C LYS A 163 -23.38 7.66 7.45
N GLU A 164 -22.75 6.78 8.21
CA GLU A 164 -22.91 5.34 8.01
C GLU A 164 -24.34 4.88 8.34
N ALA A 165 -24.93 5.40 9.40
CA ALA A 165 -26.31 5.13 9.76
C ALA A 165 -27.30 5.59 8.70
N THR A 166 -27.12 6.83 8.17
CA THR A 166 -27.97 7.36 7.10
C THR A 166 -27.86 6.55 5.81
N LYS A 167 -26.66 6.04 5.49
CA LYS A 167 -26.46 5.17 4.32
C LYS A 167 -27.11 3.80 4.46
N LYS A 168 -27.14 3.24 5.68
CA LYS A 168 -27.82 1.96 5.97
C LYS A 168 -29.35 2.06 5.94
N GLN A 169 -29.91 3.24 6.20
CA GLN A 169 -31.35 3.48 6.12
C GLN A 169 -31.85 3.76 4.70
N ALA A 170 -30.95 4.10 3.77
CA ALA A 170 -31.28 4.39 2.38
C ALA A 170 -31.20 3.15 1.44
N HIS A 171 -30.85 1.99 1.98
CA HIS A 171 -30.84 0.68 1.32
C HIS A 171 -31.71 -0.31 2.06
#